data_7cd2953335487e8275109048e05ed25c
#
_entry.id   7cd2953335487e8275109048e05ed25c
#
_cell.length_a   1.000
_cell.length_b   1.000
_cell.length_c   1.000
_cell.angle_alpha   90.00
_cell.angle_beta   90.00
_cell.angle_gamma   90.00
#
_symmetry.space_group_name_H-M   'P 1'
#
loop_
_entity.id
_entity.type
_entity.pdbx_description
1 polymer ?
#
loop_
_entity_poly.entity_id
_entity_poly.type
_entity_poly.pdbx_seq_one_letter_code
_entity_poly.pdbx_strand_id
1 'polypeptide(L)'
;LLSAEGMDQLLCAIRARVNLEPDAEITMEANPGSVEAEKFAGFAKAGINRVSLGIQSFQDAQLKALGRIHNGEEAKHAIAIALQHFKSVNLDLMFGLPNQSLEAARSDMEIALSFKTPHLSFYNLTLEPNTYFASFPPKLPSEDEIDAIFEQNLKLLEAAGYRRYEVSAYAKKDQECKHNLNYWRFGDYIGIGAGAHGKISFPDKITRQVRERHPETYMQAMETKGNALIEAREISAKDLPFEFMLNTLRLTDGVDTVTFEERTGLPLNVVSKGLDEASKKGLLDPNPNKLKATEQGLRYLNNLQELFL
;
A
#
# COMPACT_ATOMS: atom_id res chain seq x y z
N LEU A 1 -11.40 -19.17 0.75
CA LEU A 1 -11.16 -18.32 1.91
C LEU A 1 -12.48 -17.77 2.45
N LEU A 2 -12.74 -16.47 2.50
CA LEU A 2 -14.00 -15.92 3.01
C LEU A 2 -15.12 -16.05 1.96
N SER A 3 -16.31 -16.47 2.36
CA SER A 3 -17.50 -16.51 1.49
C SER A 3 -18.18 -15.13 1.42
N ALA A 4 -19.08 -14.93 0.45
CA ALA A 4 -19.86 -13.70 0.36
C ALA A 4 -20.75 -13.50 1.59
N GLU A 5 -21.32 -14.56 2.14
CA GLU A 5 -22.12 -14.53 3.37
C GLU A 5 -21.25 -14.17 4.59
N GLY A 6 -20.03 -14.73 4.68
CA GLY A 6 -19.09 -14.38 5.74
C GLY A 6 -18.65 -12.93 5.66
N MET A 7 -18.46 -12.39 4.46
CA MET A 7 -18.17 -10.97 4.25
C MET A 7 -19.34 -10.09 4.67
N ASP A 8 -20.56 -10.45 4.30
CA ASP A 8 -21.77 -9.71 4.71
C ASP A 8 -21.92 -9.67 6.23
N GLN A 9 -21.77 -10.84 6.89
CA GLN A 9 -21.79 -10.94 8.35
C GLN A 9 -20.73 -10.06 9.01
N LEU A 10 -19.50 -10.07 8.48
CA LEU A 10 -18.41 -9.23 8.99
C LEU A 10 -18.73 -7.73 8.86
N LEU A 11 -19.18 -7.30 7.69
CA LEU A 11 -19.50 -5.89 7.46
C LEU A 11 -20.74 -5.45 8.24
N CYS A 12 -21.75 -6.30 8.40
CA CYS A 12 -22.89 -6.05 9.30
C CYS A 12 -22.44 -5.89 10.76
N ALA A 13 -21.53 -6.76 11.23
CA ALA A 13 -20.99 -6.68 12.58
C ALA A 13 -20.16 -5.39 12.81
N ILE A 14 -19.41 -4.92 11.80
CA ILE A 14 -18.66 -3.66 11.84
C ILE A 14 -19.65 -2.49 11.90
N ARG A 15 -20.63 -2.42 10.99
CA ARG A 15 -21.64 -1.34 10.95
C ARG A 15 -22.46 -1.23 12.26
N ALA A 16 -22.68 -2.36 12.94
CA ALA A 16 -23.36 -2.34 14.23
C ALA A 16 -22.53 -1.78 15.39
N ARG A 17 -21.20 -1.60 15.21
CA ARG A 17 -20.27 -1.20 16.28
C ARG A 17 -19.58 0.13 16.02
N VAL A 18 -19.46 0.53 14.78
CA VAL A 18 -18.82 1.80 14.39
C VAL A 18 -19.71 2.55 13.40
N ASN A 19 -19.71 3.87 13.52
CA ASN A 19 -20.42 4.74 12.60
C ASN A 19 -19.59 4.91 11.33
N LEU A 20 -19.92 4.16 10.28
CA LEU A 20 -19.23 4.28 8.98
C LEU A 20 -19.79 5.47 8.19
N GLU A 21 -18.90 6.24 7.57
CA GLU A 21 -19.29 7.24 6.61
C GLU A 21 -20.09 6.61 5.46
N PRO A 22 -21.11 7.29 4.91
CA PRO A 22 -21.94 6.75 3.84
C PRO A 22 -21.17 6.38 2.57
N ASP A 23 -20.04 7.08 2.31
CA ASP A 23 -19.14 6.88 1.18
C ASP A 23 -17.80 6.24 1.57
N ALA A 24 -17.78 5.50 2.70
CA ALA A 24 -16.59 4.81 3.17
C ALA A 24 -16.04 3.88 2.06
N GLU A 25 -14.73 3.95 1.84
CA GLU A 25 -14.03 3.01 0.98
C GLU A 25 -13.92 1.66 1.71
N ILE A 26 -14.50 0.62 1.12
CA ILE A 26 -14.42 -0.75 1.61
C ILE A 26 -13.68 -1.58 0.57
N THR A 27 -12.40 -1.80 0.84
CA THR A 27 -11.50 -2.49 -0.10
C THR A 27 -11.32 -3.95 0.26
N MET A 28 -11.27 -4.80 -0.77
CA MET A 28 -10.85 -6.19 -0.69
C MET A 28 -9.64 -6.43 -1.59
N GLU A 29 -8.68 -7.20 -1.10
CA GLU A 29 -7.57 -7.71 -1.91
C GLU A 29 -7.91 -9.10 -2.42
N ALA A 30 -7.63 -9.37 -3.71
CA ALA A 30 -7.90 -10.64 -4.35
C ALA A 30 -6.76 -11.06 -5.29
N ASN A 31 -6.55 -12.37 -5.37
CA ASN A 31 -5.67 -12.96 -6.38
C ASN A 31 -6.46 -13.40 -7.61
N PRO A 32 -5.97 -13.19 -8.85
CA PRO A 32 -6.69 -13.56 -10.07
C PRO A 32 -7.15 -15.02 -10.12
N GLY A 33 -6.35 -15.97 -9.68
CA GLY A 33 -6.69 -17.39 -9.65
C GLY A 33 -7.84 -17.76 -8.67
N SER A 34 -8.33 -16.83 -7.86
CA SER A 34 -9.47 -17.05 -6.95
C SER A 34 -10.72 -16.26 -7.36
N VAL A 35 -10.70 -15.61 -8.52
CA VAL A 35 -11.80 -14.78 -9.01
C VAL A 35 -12.87 -15.65 -9.66
N GLU A 36 -14.07 -15.60 -9.09
CA GLU A 36 -15.28 -16.18 -9.65
C GLU A 36 -16.35 -15.08 -9.71
N ALA A 37 -17.03 -14.95 -10.85
CA ALA A 37 -17.99 -13.86 -11.07
C ALA A 37 -19.11 -13.82 -10.02
N GLU A 38 -19.64 -14.97 -9.63
CA GLU A 38 -20.70 -15.07 -8.60
C GLU A 38 -20.20 -14.61 -7.22
N LYS A 39 -18.95 -14.96 -6.85
CA LYS A 39 -18.35 -14.52 -5.59
C LYS A 39 -18.13 -13.00 -5.58
N PHE A 40 -17.64 -12.44 -6.69
CA PHE A 40 -17.43 -10.99 -6.80
C PHE A 40 -18.75 -10.21 -6.75
N ALA A 41 -19.80 -10.70 -7.42
CA ALA A 41 -21.14 -10.17 -7.28
C ALA A 41 -21.63 -10.18 -5.83
N GLY A 42 -21.38 -11.29 -5.12
CA GLY A 42 -21.73 -11.46 -3.70
C GLY A 42 -20.98 -10.47 -2.80
N PHE A 43 -19.67 -10.29 -3.01
CA PHE A 43 -18.86 -9.31 -2.26
C PHE A 43 -19.30 -7.86 -2.52
N ALA A 44 -19.60 -7.52 -3.77
CA ALA A 44 -20.12 -6.19 -4.10
C ALA A 44 -21.48 -5.94 -3.43
N LYS A 45 -22.37 -6.97 -3.40
CA LYS A 45 -23.66 -6.91 -2.70
C LYS A 45 -23.52 -6.76 -1.19
N ALA A 46 -22.51 -7.40 -0.57
CA ALA A 46 -22.18 -7.24 0.85
C ALA A 46 -21.71 -5.82 1.20
N GLY A 47 -21.22 -5.07 0.20
CA GLY A 47 -20.84 -3.68 0.35
C GLY A 47 -19.36 -3.38 0.09
N ILE A 48 -18.59 -4.33 -0.42
CA ILE A 48 -17.26 -4.04 -0.98
C ILE A 48 -17.46 -3.12 -2.18
N ASN A 49 -16.74 -2.01 -2.22
CA ASN A 49 -16.87 -1.02 -3.31
C ASN A 49 -15.56 -0.75 -4.05
N ARG A 50 -14.45 -1.30 -3.55
CA ARG A 50 -13.13 -1.28 -4.18
C ARG A 50 -12.49 -2.66 -4.10
N VAL A 51 -11.80 -3.07 -5.18
CA VAL A 51 -10.99 -4.31 -5.19
C VAL A 51 -9.58 -4.00 -5.68
N SER A 52 -8.59 -4.60 -5.01
CA SER A 52 -7.20 -4.65 -5.46
C SER A 52 -6.88 -6.04 -5.97
N LEU A 53 -6.42 -6.14 -7.22
CA LEU A 53 -6.08 -7.39 -7.86
C LEU A 53 -4.57 -7.56 -7.96
N GLY A 54 -4.04 -8.58 -7.30
CA GLY A 54 -2.62 -8.94 -7.32
C GLY A 54 -2.20 -9.57 -8.65
N ILE A 55 -2.20 -8.79 -9.73
CA ILE A 55 -1.84 -9.21 -11.09
C ILE A 55 -0.36 -9.57 -11.18
N GLN A 56 0.50 -8.70 -10.69
CA GLN A 56 1.95 -8.74 -10.66
C GLN A 56 2.61 -8.61 -12.04
N SER A 57 2.20 -9.40 -13.03
CA SER A 57 2.63 -9.36 -14.43
C SER A 57 1.57 -10.03 -15.31
N PHE A 58 1.60 -9.80 -16.62
CA PHE A 58 0.83 -10.54 -17.61
C PHE A 58 1.67 -11.55 -18.38
N GLN A 59 2.97 -11.64 -18.05
CA GLN A 59 3.89 -12.58 -18.67
C GLN A 59 3.94 -13.88 -17.85
N ASP A 60 3.55 -15.00 -18.42
CA ASP A 60 3.49 -16.31 -17.73
C ASP A 60 4.85 -16.72 -17.13
N ALA A 61 5.96 -16.40 -17.83
CA ALA A 61 7.30 -16.68 -17.33
C ALA A 61 7.61 -15.92 -16.03
N GLN A 62 7.19 -14.65 -15.93
CA GLN A 62 7.36 -13.82 -14.75
C GLN A 62 6.47 -14.30 -13.61
N LEU A 63 5.20 -14.60 -13.90
CA LEU A 63 4.26 -15.15 -12.91
C LEU A 63 4.76 -16.46 -12.31
N LYS A 64 5.26 -17.35 -13.16
CA LYS A 64 5.87 -18.61 -12.71
C LYS A 64 7.11 -18.39 -11.85
N ALA A 65 7.97 -17.44 -12.24
CA ALA A 65 9.15 -17.09 -11.44
C ALA A 65 8.79 -16.53 -10.06
N LEU A 66 7.67 -15.81 -9.94
CA LEU A 66 7.12 -15.33 -8.68
C LEU A 66 6.36 -16.40 -7.87
N GLY A 67 6.23 -17.63 -8.38
CA GLY A 67 5.45 -18.69 -7.74
C GLY A 67 3.93 -18.44 -7.79
N ARG A 68 3.46 -17.63 -8.74
CA ARG A 68 2.02 -17.40 -8.92
C ARG A 68 1.37 -18.59 -9.62
N ILE A 69 0.13 -18.89 -9.21
CA ILE A 69 -0.64 -20.02 -9.73
C ILE A 69 -1.49 -19.64 -10.96
N HIS A 70 -1.77 -18.35 -11.15
CA HIS A 70 -2.52 -17.84 -12.29
C HIS A 70 -1.58 -17.49 -13.45
N ASN A 71 -2.11 -17.45 -14.66
CA ASN A 71 -1.45 -17.01 -15.88
C ASN A 71 -1.99 -15.64 -16.35
N GLY A 72 -1.38 -15.09 -17.42
CA GLY A 72 -1.75 -13.77 -17.93
C GLY A 72 -3.18 -13.68 -18.45
N GLU A 73 -3.75 -14.74 -19.04
CA GLU A 73 -5.15 -14.74 -19.50
C GLU A 73 -6.14 -14.79 -18.33
N GLU A 74 -5.84 -15.57 -17.29
CA GLU A 74 -6.62 -15.59 -16.07
C GLU A 74 -6.58 -14.22 -15.37
N ALA A 75 -5.44 -13.53 -15.38
CA ALA A 75 -5.32 -12.18 -14.88
C ALA A 75 -6.23 -11.19 -15.63
N LYS A 76 -6.23 -11.23 -16.96
CA LYS A 76 -7.10 -10.38 -17.81
C LYS A 76 -8.58 -10.70 -17.56
N HIS A 77 -8.93 -11.97 -17.45
CA HIS A 77 -10.31 -12.39 -17.16
C HIS A 77 -10.77 -11.90 -15.78
N ALA A 78 -9.92 -12.00 -14.76
CA ALA A 78 -10.20 -11.50 -13.42
C ALA A 78 -10.45 -9.97 -13.41
N ILE A 79 -9.68 -9.20 -14.17
CA ILE A 79 -9.88 -7.75 -14.33
C ILE A 79 -11.25 -7.47 -14.97
N ALA A 80 -11.59 -8.19 -16.04
CA ALA A 80 -12.85 -8.00 -16.73
C ALA A 80 -14.06 -8.27 -15.81
N ILE A 81 -14.00 -9.30 -14.97
CA ILE A 81 -15.02 -9.59 -13.95
C ILE A 81 -15.07 -8.47 -12.90
N ALA A 82 -13.92 -8.05 -12.38
CA ALA A 82 -13.87 -7.00 -11.35
C ALA A 82 -14.52 -5.70 -11.83
N LEU A 83 -14.24 -5.28 -13.07
CA LEU A 83 -14.79 -4.07 -13.67
C LEU A 83 -16.31 -4.12 -13.87
N GLN A 84 -16.92 -5.30 -13.86
CA GLN A 84 -18.39 -5.45 -13.92
C GLN A 84 -19.06 -5.22 -12.57
N HIS A 85 -18.36 -5.50 -11.46
CA HIS A 85 -18.96 -5.54 -10.13
C HIS A 85 -18.53 -4.41 -9.21
N PHE A 86 -17.32 -3.82 -9.42
CA PHE A 86 -16.78 -2.80 -8.52
C PHE A 86 -16.58 -1.46 -9.22
N LYS A 87 -16.91 -0.39 -8.51
CA LYS A 87 -16.71 0.99 -9.00
C LYS A 87 -15.25 1.38 -9.06
N SER A 88 -14.44 0.86 -8.14
CA SER A 88 -13.01 1.13 -8.05
C SER A 88 -12.23 -0.19 -8.11
N VAL A 89 -11.34 -0.31 -9.10
CA VAL A 89 -10.46 -1.46 -9.31
C VAL A 89 -9.04 -0.96 -9.35
N ASN A 90 -8.19 -1.57 -8.52
CA ASN A 90 -6.75 -1.40 -8.56
C ASN A 90 -6.09 -2.64 -9.16
N LEU A 91 -5.06 -2.45 -9.97
CA LEU A 91 -4.19 -3.52 -10.43
C LEU A 91 -2.81 -3.35 -9.79
N ASP A 92 -2.36 -4.38 -9.09
CA ASP A 92 -1.01 -4.42 -8.53
C ASP A 92 -0.07 -5.02 -9.57
N LEU A 93 0.89 -4.25 -10.01
CA LEU A 93 1.95 -4.66 -10.94
C LEU A 93 3.31 -4.54 -10.27
N MET A 94 4.19 -5.45 -10.63
CA MET A 94 5.57 -5.46 -10.16
C MET A 94 6.54 -5.21 -11.31
N PHE A 95 7.68 -4.59 -10.99
CA PHE A 95 8.82 -4.50 -11.89
C PHE A 95 10.12 -4.94 -11.20
N GLY A 96 11.21 -4.99 -11.95
CA GLY A 96 12.45 -5.56 -11.45
C GLY A 96 12.33 -7.08 -11.21
N LEU A 97 11.46 -7.75 -11.96
CA LEU A 97 11.20 -9.19 -11.83
C LEU A 97 12.38 -10.03 -12.36
N PRO A 98 12.49 -11.30 -11.95
CA PRO A 98 13.58 -12.17 -12.40
C PRO A 98 13.70 -12.20 -13.93
N ASN A 99 14.86 -11.81 -14.47
CA ASN A 99 15.15 -11.70 -15.90
C ASN A 99 14.17 -10.79 -16.70
N GLN A 100 13.49 -9.86 -16.07
CA GLN A 100 12.57 -8.95 -16.76
C GLN A 100 13.34 -7.99 -17.66
N SER A 101 12.94 -7.94 -18.93
CA SER A 101 13.45 -6.94 -19.87
C SER A 101 12.61 -5.65 -19.82
N LEU A 102 13.20 -4.56 -20.29
CA LEU A 102 12.51 -3.27 -20.48
C LEU A 102 11.23 -3.41 -21.33
N GLU A 103 11.28 -4.27 -22.36
CA GLU A 103 10.15 -4.52 -23.25
C GLU A 103 9.04 -5.34 -22.57
N ALA A 104 9.39 -6.35 -21.77
CA ALA A 104 8.43 -7.13 -21.01
C ALA A 104 7.70 -6.26 -19.98
N ALA A 105 8.43 -5.41 -19.25
CA ALA A 105 7.83 -4.47 -18.30
C ALA A 105 6.92 -3.44 -18.98
N ARG A 106 7.31 -2.95 -20.16
CA ARG A 106 6.49 -2.07 -20.99
C ARG A 106 5.18 -2.75 -21.41
N SER A 107 5.28 -3.98 -21.91
CA SER A 107 4.11 -4.78 -22.33
C SER A 107 3.13 -4.98 -21.18
N ASP A 108 3.61 -5.29 -19.96
CA ASP A 108 2.77 -5.41 -18.78
C ASP A 108 2.00 -4.10 -18.49
N MET A 109 2.70 -2.97 -18.56
CA MET A 109 2.07 -1.66 -18.33
C MET A 109 1.04 -1.32 -19.41
N GLU A 110 1.37 -1.53 -20.69
CA GLU A 110 0.45 -1.26 -21.81
C GLU A 110 -0.83 -2.12 -21.71
N ILE A 111 -0.71 -3.39 -21.32
CA ILE A 111 -1.86 -4.26 -21.06
C ILE A 111 -2.70 -3.72 -19.90
N ALA A 112 -2.06 -3.36 -18.77
CA ALA A 112 -2.78 -2.82 -17.62
C ALA A 112 -3.54 -1.52 -17.98
N LEU A 113 -2.89 -0.61 -18.70
CA LEU A 113 -3.48 0.67 -19.13
C LEU A 113 -4.67 0.47 -20.08
N SER A 114 -4.70 -0.62 -20.86
CA SER A 114 -5.80 -0.92 -21.78
C SER A 114 -7.13 -1.16 -21.04
N PHE A 115 -7.11 -1.59 -19.79
CA PHE A 115 -8.30 -1.78 -18.96
C PHE A 115 -8.87 -0.48 -18.37
N LYS A 116 -8.11 0.62 -18.42
CA LYS A 116 -8.55 1.97 -17.98
C LYS A 116 -9.03 2.01 -16.52
N THR A 117 -8.50 1.16 -15.66
CA THR A 117 -8.83 1.18 -14.23
C THR A 117 -8.52 2.55 -13.61
N PRO A 118 -9.21 2.98 -12.56
CA PRO A 118 -8.97 4.29 -11.94
C PRO A 118 -7.65 4.38 -11.17
N HIS A 119 -7.08 3.24 -10.77
CA HIS A 119 -5.93 3.15 -9.89
C HIS A 119 -4.99 2.02 -10.32
N LEU A 120 -3.68 2.22 -10.17
CA LEU A 120 -2.62 1.24 -10.40
C LEU A 120 -1.60 1.32 -9.26
N SER A 121 -1.18 0.17 -8.75
CA SER A 121 0.01 0.05 -7.91
C SER A 121 1.14 -0.51 -8.78
N PHE A 122 2.30 0.14 -8.74
CA PHE A 122 3.47 -0.27 -9.51
C PHE A 122 4.71 -0.18 -8.63
N TYR A 123 5.25 -1.32 -8.23
CA TYR A 123 6.31 -1.41 -7.22
C TYR A 123 7.41 -2.39 -7.60
N ASN A 124 8.63 -2.07 -7.14
CA ASN A 124 9.80 -2.89 -7.38
C ASN A 124 9.76 -4.17 -6.54
N LEU A 125 10.23 -5.28 -7.11
CA LEU A 125 10.46 -6.51 -6.35
C LEU A 125 11.55 -6.28 -5.30
N THR A 126 11.19 -6.44 -4.03
CA THR A 126 12.12 -6.38 -2.90
C THR A 126 12.33 -7.78 -2.33
N LEU A 127 13.58 -8.13 -2.04
CA LEU A 127 13.94 -9.42 -1.44
C LEU A 127 13.80 -9.33 0.09
N GLU A 128 12.61 -9.58 0.59
CA GLU A 128 12.31 -9.48 2.02
C GLU A 128 12.98 -10.59 2.84
N PRO A 129 13.55 -10.28 4.03
CA PRO A 129 14.12 -11.27 4.93
C PRO A 129 13.12 -12.40 5.25
N ASN A 130 13.64 -13.59 5.46
CA ASN A 130 12.84 -14.80 5.75
C ASN A 130 11.89 -15.27 4.63
N THR A 131 12.12 -14.82 3.39
CA THR A 131 11.42 -15.33 2.21
C THR A 131 12.27 -16.33 1.42
N TYR A 132 11.62 -17.09 0.54
CA TYR A 132 12.32 -17.98 -0.39
C TYR A 132 13.35 -17.22 -1.23
N PHE A 133 13.00 -16.04 -1.75
CA PHE A 133 13.88 -15.22 -2.57
C PHE A 133 15.07 -14.64 -1.80
N ALA A 134 14.94 -14.38 -0.51
CA ALA A 134 16.11 -13.99 0.30
C ALA A 134 17.08 -15.15 0.50
N SER A 135 16.55 -16.38 0.60
CA SER A 135 17.36 -17.59 0.76
C SER A 135 17.94 -18.09 -0.56
N PHE A 136 17.23 -17.88 -1.68
CA PHE A 136 17.58 -18.31 -3.03
C PHE A 136 17.32 -17.17 -4.01
N PRO A 137 18.19 -16.13 -4.03
CA PRO A 137 17.97 -14.94 -4.83
C PRO A 137 17.92 -15.27 -6.33
N PRO A 138 16.87 -14.92 -7.05
CA PRO A 138 16.83 -15.07 -8.49
C PRO A 138 17.76 -14.05 -9.15
N LYS A 139 18.08 -14.28 -10.44
CA LYS A 139 18.78 -13.26 -11.22
C LYS A 139 17.82 -12.09 -11.51
N LEU A 140 18.06 -10.96 -10.86
CA LEU A 140 17.33 -9.71 -11.08
C LEU A 140 18.03 -8.85 -12.16
N PRO A 141 17.32 -7.91 -12.81
CA PRO A 141 17.93 -6.84 -13.59
C PRO A 141 18.90 -6.01 -12.73
N SER A 142 19.88 -5.38 -13.36
CA SER A 142 20.77 -4.41 -12.69
C SER A 142 19.99 -3.17 -12.23
N GLU A 143 20.58 -2.38 -11.31
CA GLU A 143 19.96 -1.14 -10.85
C GLU A 143 19.67 -0.17 -12.00
N ASP A 144 20.58 -0.05 -12.96
CA ASP A 144 20.38 0.79 -14.16
C ASP A 144 19.21 0.28 -15.04
N GLU A 145 19.05 -1.03 -15.17
CA GLU A 145 17.92 -1.63 -15.89
C GLU A 145 16.60 -1.42 -15.14
N ILE A 146 16.61 -1.54 -13.81
CA ILE A 146 15.44 -1.27 -12.96
C ILE A 146 15.03 0.21 -13.06
N ASP A 147 15.99 1.12 -13.01
CA ASP A 147 15.75 2.55 -13.20
C ASP A 147 15.16 2.85 -14.58
N ALA A 148 15.71 2.26 -15.63
CA ALA A 148 15.21 2.43 -17.01
C ALA A 148 13.76 1.89 -17.15
N ILE A 149 13.45 0.75 -16.53
CA ILE A 149 12.10 0.19 -16.51
C ILE A 149 11.15 1.14 -15.78
N PHE A 150 11.54 1.67 -14.63
CA PHE A 150 10.73 2.60 -13.85
C PHE A 150 10.44 3.88 -14.65
N GLU A 151 11.47 4.53 -15.19
CA GLU A 151 11.36 5.76 -15.96
C GLU A 151 10.47 5.61 -17.20
N GLN A 152 10.63 4.47 -17.93
CA GLN A 152 9.79 4.17 -19.09
C GLN A 152 8.30 4.05 -18.71
N ASN A 153 8.02 3.27 -17.66
CA ASN A 153 6.65 2.99 -17.27
C ASN A 153 5.99 4.21 -16.59
N LEU A 154 6.76 5.05 -15.89
CA LEU A 154 6.27 6.32 -15.36
C LEU A 154 5.72 7.22 -16.48
N LYS A 155 6.44 7.34 -17.60
CA LYS A 155 6.00 8.12 -18.77
C LYS A 155 4.71 7.55 -19.40
N LEU A 156 4.55 6.23 -19.42
CA LEU A 156 3.31 5.60 -19.90
C LEU A 156 2.13 5.89 -18.98
N LEU A 157 2.32 5.82 -17.66
CA LEU A 157 1.31 6.15 -16.66
C LEU A 157 0.86 7.62 -16.78
N GLU A 158 1.81 8.54 -16.85
CA GLU A 158 1.54 9.99 -17.02
C GLU A 158 0.78 10.29 -18.32
N ALA A 159 1.23 9.70 -19.44
CA ALA A 159 0.56 9.85 -20.73
C ALA A 159 -0.87 9.30 -20.73
N ALA A 160 -1.15 8.30 -19.90
CA ALA A 160 -2.49 7.74 -19.72
C ALA A 160 -3.33 8.50 -18.67
N GLY A 161 -2.82 9.62 -18.13
CA GLY A 161 -3.51 10.50 -17.18
C GLY A 161 -3.50 10.02 -15.73
N TYR A 162 -2.59 9.13 -15.37
CA TYR A 162 -2.35 8.77 -13.96
C TYR A 162 -1.34 9.72 -13.35
N ARG A 163 -1.57 10.07 -12.10
CA ARG A 163 -0.64 10.82 -11.27
C ARG A 163 -0.13 9.93 -10.15
N ARG A 164 1.17 9.92 -9.95
CA ARG A 164 1.78 9.33 -8.78
C ARG A 164 1.40 10.16 -7.56
N TYR A 165 0.80 9.58 -6.52
CA TYR A 165 0.44 10.28 -5.30
C TYR A 165 1.23 9.79 -4.07
N GLU A 166 1.82 8.60 -4.16
CA GLU A 166 2.77 8.06 -3.19
C GLU A 166 3.79 7.16 -3.91
N VAL A 167 4.74 6.59 -3.20
CA VAL A 167 5.92 5.86 -3.73
C VAL A 167 5.58 4.84 -4.81
N SER A 168 4.49 4.08 -4.61
CA SER A 168 4.14 2.92 -5.47
C SER A 168 2.75 3.02 -6.07
N ALA A 169 1.98 4.08 -5.80
CA ALA A 169 0.59 4.16 -6.20
C ALA A 169 0.31 5.34 -7.12
N TYR A 170 -0.48 5.04 -8.15
CA TYR A 170 -0.84 5.92 -9.26
C TYR A 170 -2.35 5.93 -9.43
N ALA A 171 -2.94 7.09 -9.51
CA ALA A 171 -4.38 7.23 -9.64
C ALA A 171 -4.75 8.29 -10.67
N LYS A 172 -5.93 8.14 -11.28
CA LYS A 172 -6.60 9.23 -11.96
C LYS A 172 -7.08 10.24 -10.92
N LYS A 173 -7.36 11.45 -11.34
CA LYS A 173 -7.82 12.53 -10.47
C LYS A 173 -8.98 12.05 -9.58
N ASP A 174 -8.88 12.31 -8.29
CA ASP A 174 -9.88 11.98 -7.25
C ASP A 174 -10.14 10.45 -7.08
N GLN A 175 -9.18 9.61 -7.50
CA GLN A 175 -9.25 8.15 -7.40
C GLN A 175 -8.14 7.54 -6.54
N GLU A 176 -7.48 8.36 -5.74
CA GLU A 176 -6.48 7.92 -4.78
C GLU A 176 -7.13 7.00 -3.72
N CYS A 177 -6.39 5.97 -3.31
CA CYS A 177 -6.83 5.02 -2.29
C CYS A 177 -6.94 5.72 -0.92
N LYS A 178 -8.16 5.80 -0.36
CA LYS A 178 -8.42 6.54 0.89
C LYS A 178 -7.67 5.92 2.09
N HIS A 179 -7.64 4.60 2.22
CA HIS A 179 -6.93 3.97 3.34
C HIS A 179 -5.41 4.12 3.24
N ASN A 180 -4.81 4.08 2.02
CA ASN A 180 -3.39 4.38 1.84
C ASN A 180 -3.07 5.81 2.26
N LEU A 181 -3.85 6.78 1.80
CA LEU A 181 -3.69 8.18 2.19
C LEU A 181 -3.83 8.37 3.71
N ASN A 182 -4.73 7.62 4.36
CA ASN A 182 -4.84 7.66 5.82
C ASN A 182 -3.54 7.23 6.50
N TYR A 183 -2.93 6.12 6.06
CA TYR A 183 -1.64 5.67 6.60
C TYR A 183 -0.53 6.69 6.34
N TRP A 184 -0.41 7.16 5.09
CA TRP A 184 0.67 8.09 4.70
C TRP A 184 0.50 9.48 5.29
N ARG A 185 -0.69 9.88 5.72
CA ARG A 185 -0.96 11.11 6.50
C ARG A 185 -0.88 10.90 8.00
N PHE A 186 -0.28 9.78 8.42
CA PHE A 186 -0.15 9.40 9.82
C PHE A 186 -1.48 9.30 10.56
N GLY A 187 -2.57 8.90 9.87
CA GLY A 187 -3.89 8.71 10.45
C GLY A 187 -3.97 7.47 11.34
N ASP A 188 -5.03 7.40 12.14
CA ASP A 188 -5.31 6.26 12.99
C ASP A 188 -6.01 5.14 12.23
N TYR A 189 -5.80 3.91 12.69
CA TYR A 189 -6.49 2.74 12.18
C TYR A 189 -6.56 1.63 13.22
N ILE A 190 -7.67 0.89 13.20
CA ILE A 190 -7.92 -0.25 14.07
C ILE A 190 -7.61 -1.52 13.31
N GLY A 191 -6.73 -2.35 13.88
CA GLY A 191 -6.46 -3.68 13.34
C GLY A 191 -7.39 -4.73 13.94
N ILE A 192 -8.09 -5.50 13.10
CA ILE A 192 -8.88 -6.67 13.49
C ILE A 192 -8.48 -7.86 12.61
N GLY A 193 -8.53 -9.05 13.16
CA GLY A 193 -8.09 -10.26 12.48
C GLY A 193 -6.67 -10.71 12.84
N ALA A 194 -6.31 -11.90 12.41
CA ALA A 194 -4.98 -12.49 12.64
C ALA A 194 -3.89 -11.66 11.96
N GLY A 195 -2.83 -11.37 12.69
CA GLY A 195 -1.69 -10.57 12.22
C GLY A 195 -1.97 -9.08 12.06
N ALA A 196 -3.14 -8.60 12.44
CA ALA A 196 -3.51 -7.21 12.24
C ALA A 196 -2.73 -6.27 13.18
N HIS A 197 -2.32 -5.13 12.62
CA HIS A 197 -1.72 -4.03 13.34
C HIS A 197 -2.72 -2.89 13.52
N GLY A 198 -2.55 -2.08 14.55
CA GLY A 198 -3.33 -0.88 14.79
C GLY A 198 -2.44 0.27 15.24
N LYS A 199 -2.88 1.48 14.98
CA LYS A 199 -2.32 2.73 15.51
C LYS A 199 -3.47 3.61 15.99
N ILE A 200 -3.40 4.05 17.23
CA ILE A 200 -4.45 4.89 17.85
C ILE A 200 -3.77 6.04 18.59
N SER A 201 -4.19 7.25 18.26
CA SER A 201 -3.77 8.47 18.92
C SER A 201 -4.76 8.84 20.03
N PHE A 202 -4.24 9.04 21.23
CA PHE A 202 -4.95 9.58 22.37
C PHE A 202 -4.42 11.00 22.65
N PRO A 203 -5.09 11.81 23.48
CA PRO A 203 -4.64 13.17 23.78
C PRO A 203 -3.21 13.24 24.38
N ASP A 204 -2.80 12.21 25.08
CA ASP A 204 -1.53 12.12 25.82
C ASP A 204 -0.50 11.15 25.24
N LYS A 205 -0.89 10.30 24.30
CA LYS A 205 -0.01 9.24 23.75
C LYS A 205 -0.48 8.69 22.41
N ILE A 206 0.42 8.07 21.69
CA ILE A 206 0.11 7.27 20.49
C ILE A 206 0.51 5.82 20.76
N THR A 207 -0.39 4.89 20.46
CA THR A 207 -0.16 3.46 20.71
C THR A 207 -0.10 2.67 19.42
N ARG A 208 0.78 1.66 19.39
CA ARG A 208 0.79 0.59 18.41
C ARG A 208 0.26 -0.69 19.03
N GLN A 209 -0.51 -1.43 18.27
CA GLN A 209 -1.07 -2.72 18.67
C GLN A 209 -0.76 -3.77 17.61
N VAL A 210 -0.46 -5.00 18.05
CA VAL A 210 -0.23 -6.15 17.18
C VAL A 210 -1.06 -7.31 17.69
N ARG A 211 -1.75 -8.00 16.79
CA ARG A 211 -2.55 -9.18 17.11
C ARG A 211 -1.83 -10.45 16.72
N GLU A 212 -2.25 -11.55 17.35
CA GLU A 212 -1.73 -12.90 17.08
C GLU A 212 -1.73 -13.17 15.56
N ARG A 213 -0.58 -13.66 15.08
CA ARG A 213 -0.36 -13.82 13.63
C ARG A 213 -1.03 -15.04 13.05
N HIS A 214 -0.99 -16.16 13.80
CA HIS A 214 -1.49 -17.43 13.31
C HIS A 214 -3.03 -17.45 13.41
N PRO A 215 -3.78 -17.72 12.32
CA PRO A 215 -5.24 -17.65 12.34
C PRO A 215 -5.89 -18.52 13.40
N GLU A 216 -5.45 -19.77 13.57
CA GLU A 216 -5.99 -20.70 14.58
C GLU A 216 -5.75 -20.20 16.00
N THR A 217 -4.52 -19.74 16.29
CA THR A 217 -4.15 -19.18 17.59
C THR A 217 -4.94 -17.90 17.87
N TYR A 218 -5.13 -17.05 16.85
CA TYR A 218 -5.99 -15.87 16.94
C TYR A 218 -7.42 -16.23 17.32
N MET A 219 -8.04 -17.18 16.60
CA MET A 219 -9.41 -17.63 16.88
C MET A 219 -9.52 -18.21 18.30
N GLN A 220 -8.62 -19.08 18.69
CA GLN A 220 -8.58 -19.66 20.04
C GLN A 220 -8.44 -18.58 21.12
N ALA A 221 -7.58 -17.58 20.91
CA ALA A 221 -7.41 -16.47 21.85
C ALA A 221 -8.69 -15.62 21.96
N MET A 222 -9.36 -15.37 20.86
CA MET A 222 -10.64 -14.64 20.86
C MET A 222 -11.74 -15.42 21.59
N GLU A 223 -11.83 -16.74 21.40
CA GLU A 223 -12.82 -17.59 22.06
C GLU A 223 -12.58 -17.71 23.58
N THR A 224 -11.30 -17.88 23.97
CA THR A 224 -10.98 -18.18 25.38
C THR A 224 -10.75 -16.94 26.23
N LYS A 225 -10.20 -15.88 25.64
CA LYS A 225 -9.78 -14.64 26.36
C LYS A 225 -10.57 -13.39 25.92
N GLY A 226 -11.37 -13.47 24.83
CA GLY A 226 -12.04 -12.33 24.23
C GLY A 226 -11.11 -11.32 23.57
N ASN A 227 -9.82 -11.64 23.44
CA ASN A 227 -8.79 -10.74 22.95
C ASN A 227 -7.59 -11.55 22.45
N ALA A 228 -7.03 -11.17 21.30
CA ALA A 228 -5.86 -11.77 20.69
C ALA A 228 -4.69 -10.77 20.55
N LEU A 229 -4.63 -9.78 21.40
CA LEU A 229 -3.56 -8.78 21.44
C LEU A 229 -2.29 -9.41 22.01
N ILE A 230 -1.18 -9.37 21.24
CA ILE A 230 0.12 -9.87 21.67
C ILE A 230 1.09 -8.74 22.03
N GLU A 231 0.86 -7.55 21.47
CA GLU A 231 1.65 -6.36 21.78
C GLU A 231 0.76 -5.13 21.84
N ALA A 232 0.94 -4.32 22.86
CA ALA A 232 0.43 -2.96 22.94
C ALA A 232 1.55 -2.09 23.53
N ARG A 233 2.08 -1.17 22.73
CA ARG A 233 3.14 -0.27 23.17
C ARG A 233 2.80 1.17 22.86
N GLU A 234 3.25 2.07 23.71
CA GLU A 234 3.29 3.48 23.42
C GLU A 234 4.49 3.78 22.51
N ILE A 235 4.30 4.67 21.53
CA ILE A 235 5.40 5.19 20.73
C ILE A 235 6.10 6.26 21.56
N SER A 236 7.41 6.09 21.79
CA SER A 236 8.17 7.07 22.56
C SER A 236 8.26 8.41 21.83
N ALA A 237 8.35 9.51 22.58
CA ALA A 237 8.55 10.83 22.01
C ALA A 237 9.84 10.93 21.15
N LYS A 238 10.80 10.02 21.38
CA LYS A 238 12.03 9.92 20.58
C LYS A 238 11.77 9.27 19.22
N ASP A 239 10.93 8.22 19.17
CA ASP A 239 10.69 7.43 17.95
C ASP A 239 9.58 8.04 17.07
N LEU A 240 8.71 8.84 17.68
CA LEU A 240 7.53 9.41 17.03
C LEU A 240 7.86 10.29 15.80
N PRO A 241 8.91 11.14 15.82
CA PRO A 241 9.31 11.90 14.65
C PRO A 241 9.69 11.02 13.46
N PHE A 242 10.45 9.96 13.70
CA PHE A 242 10.83 9.02 12.65
C PHE A 242 9.60 8.28 12.10
N GLU A 243 8.71 7.77 12.95
CA GLU A 243 7.48 7.09 12.50
C GLU A 243 6.58 8.01 11.67
N PHE A 244 6.51 9.30 12.01
CA PHE A 244 5.77 10.28 11.22
C PHE A 244 6.43 10.49 9.84
N MET A 245 7.74 10.76 9.80
CA MET A 245 8.46 10.99 8.55
C MET A 245 8.50 9.76 7.65
N LEU A 246 8.60 8.54 8.23
CA LEU A 246 8.55 7.27 7.51
C LEU A 246 7.26 7.14 6.68
N ASN A 247 6.15 7.65 7.17
CA ASN A 247 4.87 7.62 6.48
C ASN A 247 4.72 8.82 5.52
N THR A 248 4.87 10.03 6.02
CA THR A 248 4.46 11.25 5.30
C THR A 248 5.39 11.61 4.13
N LEU A 249 6.68 11.30 4.20
CA LEU A 249 7.62 11.54 3.10
C LEU A 249 7.42 10.62 1.88
N ARG A 250 6.53 9.63 1.99
CA ARG A 250 6.09 8.82 0.86
C ARG A 250 5.15 9.56 -0.08
N LEU A 251 4.43 10.57 0.43
CA LEU A 251 3.48 11.35 -0.35
C LEU A 251 4.20 12.30 -1.32
N THR A 252 3.85 12.23 -2.61
CA THR A 252 4.47 13.09 -3.63
C THR A 252 4.08 14.56 -3.49
N ASP A 253 2.91 14.85 -2.93
CA ASP A 253 2.49 16.21 -2.59
C ASP A 253 2.94 16.65 -1.19
N GLY A 254 3.52 15.72 -0.41
CA GLY A 254 3.89 15.95 0.99
C GLY A 254 2.70 16.28 1.88
N VAL A 255 2.99 16.82 3.05
CA VAL A 255 2.01 17.34 4.02
C VAL A 255 2.41 18.74 4.47
N ASP A 256 1.47 19.50 5.02
CA ASP A 256 1.78 20.78 5.65
C ASP A 256 2.59 20.57 6.93
N THR A 257 3.54 21.44 7.24
CA THR A 257 4.37 21.31 8.44
C THR A 257 3.55 21.30 9.74
N VAL A 258 2.42 21.99 9.77
CA VAL A 258 1.50 21.98 10.91
C VAL A 258 0.97 20.57 11.21
N THR A 259 0.84 19.70 10.20
CA THR A 259 0.40 18.31 10.37
C THR A 259 1.34 17.51 11.29
N PHE A 260 2.63 17.86 11.33
CA PHE A 260 3.57 17.23 12.26
C PHE A 260 3.13 17.47 13.72
N GLU A 261 2.88 18.73 14.08
CA GLU A 261 2.46 19.09 15.44
C GLU A 261 1.07 18.53 15.78
N GLU A 262 0.13 18.62 14.85
CA GLU A 262 -1.23 18.10 15.01
C GLU A 262 -1.28 16.57 15.23
N ARG A 263 -0.40 15.84 14.56
CA ARG A 263 -0.40 14.37 14.59
C ARG A 263 0.53 13.76 15.63
N THR A 264 1.58 14.48 16.02
CA THR A 264 2.57 13.96 16.98
C THR A 264 2.45 14.60 18.36
N GLY A 265 1.85 15.78 18.46
CA GLY A 265 1.86 16.60 19.68
C GLY A 265 3.24 17.21 19.99
N LEU A 266 4.23 17.05 19.09
CA LEU A 266 5.59 17.56 19.27
C LEU A 266 5.79 18.82 18.43
N PRO A 267 6.55 19.82 18.92
CA PRO A 267 6.87 20.99 18.12
C PRO A 267 7.84 20.63 16.98
N LEU A 268 7.70 21.26 15.82
CA LEU A 268 8.47 20.94 14.60
C LEU A 268 10.00 21.06 14.80
N ASN A 269 10.44 21.89 15.76
CA ASN A 269 11.87 22.10 16.02
C ASN A 269 12.60 20.84 16.49
N VAL A 270 11.89 19.80 16.96
CA VAL A 270 12.52 18.51 17.36
C VAL A 270 13.17 17.80 16.18
N VAL A 271 12.72 18.08 14.95
CA VAL A 271 13.26 17.50 13.71
C VAL A 271 14.12 18.49 12.91
N SER A 272 14.42 19.70 13.44
CA SER A 272 15.14 20.76 12.72
C SER A 272 16.46 20.30 12.13
N LYS A 273 17.24 19.52 12.88
CA LYS A 273 18.53 18.98 12.40
C LYS A 273 18.38 18.10 11.16
N GLY A 274 17.40 17.18 11.16
CA GLY A 274 17.10 16.32 10.02
C GLY A 274 16.61 17.13 8.82
N LEU A 275 15.73 18.11 9.05
CA LEU A 275 15.22 19.01 8.00
C LEU A 275 16.34 19.82 7.36
N ASP A 276 17.25 20.40 8.16
CA ASP A 276 18.40 21.18 7.67
C ASP A 276 19.33 20.31 6.83
N GLU A 277 19.61 19.10 7.28
CA GLU A 277 20.49 18.18 6.57
C GLU A 277 19.86 17.69 5.26
N ALA A 278 18.59 17.32 5.29
CA ALA A 278 17.82 16.91 4.11
C ALA A 278 17.73 18.04 3.07
N SER A 279 17.53 19.29 3.52
CA SER A 279 17.51 20.47 2.66
C SER A 279 18.89 20.73 2.02
N LYS A 280 19.98 20.66 2.79
CA LYS A 280 21.36 20.79 2.28
C LYS A 280 21.69 19.73 1.21
N LYS A 281 21.14 18.54 1.34
CA LYS A 281 21.28 17.43 0.37
C LYS A 281 20.34 17.54 -0.83
N GLY A 282 19.44 18.53 -0.86
CA GLY A 282 18.43 18.69 -1.92
C GLY A 282 17.34 17.63 -1.90
N LEU A 283 17.11 16.95 -0.78
CA LEU A 283 16.14 15.85 -0.65
C LEU A 283 14.74 16.34 -0.27
N LEU A 284 14.60 17.56 0.26
CA LEU A 284 13.33 18.18 0.62
C LEU A 284 13.02 19.41 -0.24
N ASP A 285 11.75 19.60 -0.52
CA ASP A 285 11.21 20.81 -1.16
C ASP A 285 11.58 22.05 -0.32
N PRO A 286 12.03 23.14 -0.95
CA PRO A 286 12.45 24.34 -0.22
C PRO A 286 11.32 25.13 0.43
N ASN A 287 10.05 24.75 0.20
CA ASN A 287 8.91 25.42 0.83
C ASN A 287 8.87 25.13 2.34
N PRO A 288 9.08 26.13 3.22
CA PRO A 288 9.13 25.90 4.66
C PRO A 288 7.79 25.46 5.29
N ASN A 289 6.69 25.59 4.57
CA ASN A 289 5.38 25.19 5.03
C ASN A 289 5.01 23.76 4.61
N LYS A 290 5.93 23.03 3.94
CA LYS A 290 5.70 21.69 3.43
C LYS A 290 6.78 20.71 3.88
N LEU A 291 6.36 19.55 4.34
CA LEU A 291 7.21 18.36 4.48
C LEU A 291 7.00 17.52 3.23
N LYS A 292 7.84 17.72 2.24
CA LYS A 292 7.72 17.10 0.92
C LYS A 292 9.09 16.70 0.41
N ALA A 293 9.22 15.45 -0.03
CA ALA A 293 10.41 14.99 -0.72
C ALA A 293 10.50 15.61 -2.13
N THR A 294 11.70 15.97 -2.57
CA THR A 294 11.97 16.26 -3.99
C THR A 294 11.95 14.96 -4.80
N GLU A 295 12.06 15.03 -6.13
CA GLU A 295 12.26 13.83 -6.97
C GLU A 295 13.49 13.04 -6.53
N GLN A 296 14.59 13.74 -6.22
CA GLN A 296 15.80 13.14 -5.65
C GLN A 296 15.51 12.53 -4.27
N GLY A 297 14.74 13.21 -3.43
CA GLY A 297 14.32 12.71 -2.12
C GLY A 297 13.46 11.45 -2.21
N LEU A 298 12.57 11.36 -3.19
CA LEU A 298 11.79 10.14 -3.45
C LEU A 298 12.64 8.99 -4.00
N ARG A 299 13.66 9.30 -4.79
CA ARG A 299 14.61 8.30 -5.31
C ARG A 299 15.47 7.71 -4.19
N TYR A 300 15.87 8.52 -3.22
CA TYR A 300 16.68 8.14 -2.06
C TYR A 300 15.87 8.20 -0.76
N LEU A 301 14.63 7.72 -0.80
CA LEU A 301 13.69 7.91 0.30
C LEU A 301 14.16 7.31 1.62
N ASN A 302 14.76 6.11 1.60
CA ASN A 302 15.29 5.50 2.81
C ASN A 302 16.37 6.37 3.45
N ASN A 303 17.31 6.89 2.65
CA ASN A 303 18.35 7.80 3.16
C ASN A 303 17.77 9.12 3.69
N LEU A 304 16.70 9.63 3.07
CA LEU A 304 15.99 10.80 3.57
C LEU A 304 15.32 10.51 4.92
N GLN A 305 14.64 9.37 5.03
CA GLN A 305 13.94 8.97 6.26
C GLN A 305 14.92 8.71 7.43
N GLU A 306 16.09 8.12 7.15
CA GLU A 306 17.14 7.86 8.15
C GLU A 306 17.67 9.13 8.84
N LEU A 307 17.54 10.31 8.22
CA LEU A 307 17.93 11.57 8.84
C LEU A 307 17.08 11.96 10.07
N PHE A 308 16.00 11.26 10.30
CA PHE A 308 15.05 11.50 11.40
C PHE A 308 15.08 10.40 12.49
N LEU A 309 16.05 9.47 12.43
CA LEU A 309 16.29 8.44 13.46
C LEU A 309 16.89 8.99 14.76
#